data_3a3bfad1eab0b29a74d51f45bba71e68
#
_entry.id   3a3bfad1eab0b29a74d51f45bba71e68
#
_cell.length_a   1.000
_cell.length_b   1.000
_cell.length_c   1.000
_cell.angle_alpha   90.00
_cell.angle_beta   90.00
_cell.angle_gamma   90.00
#
_symmetry.space_group_name_H-M   'P 1'
#
loop_
_entity.id
_entity.type
_entity.pdbx_description
1 polymer ?
#
loop_
_entity_poly.entity_id
_entity_poly.type
_entity_poly.pdbx_seq_one_letter_code
_entity_poly.pdbx_strand_id
1 'polypeptide(L)'
;MSLFKFGLSPDKSAIIRRELGRDADGYFEAMQAAEKAFFSSIITAGNRLKLEWLQLRTDLSTRVDDRELSRLSEFNVELAQNVSAELNGQVRQVMVVTQDSLAAAVTDIEAQTCIGFDTETAATFEKGRRNPNPISLIQIATATHCYLFRMQGENIAAFTAALTPILSGDKLLKVGIGLRSDVNAMKRDFEVSIGCMLDLNWLMNQLGAPKQLGTQQMAATVLSLKLPKSKKVTLSNWAKPLAEPLSELQLQYAAADAFVALDILYGLLEQLAPYKAQWPLPLQQRLTDLL
;
A
#
# COMPACT_ATOMS: atom_id res chain seq x y z
N MET A 1 -6.49 -17.46 -21.28
CA MET A 1 -6.76 -16.75 -20.02
C MET A 1 -7.67 -17.66 -19.19
N SER A 2 -7.16 -18.31 -18.16
CA SER A 2 -7.97 -19.15 -17.26
C SER A 2 -8.63 -18.21 -16.24
N LEU A 3 -9.94 -17.99 -16.37
CA LEU A 3 -10.71 -17.09 -15.52
C LEU A 3 -10.87 -17.59 -14.07
N PHE A 4 -10.64 -18.88 -13.83
CA PHE A 4 -10.65 -19.48 -12.48
C PHE A 4 -9.72 -20.69 -12.47
N LYS A 5 -8.69 -20.66 -11.66
CA LYS A 5 -8.03 -21.89 -11.22
C LYS A 5 -8.76 -22.36 -9.96
N PHE A 6 -9.72 -23.23 -10.09
CA PHE A 6 -10.10 -24.14 -9.00
C PHE A 6 -8.92 -25.10 -8.82
N GLY A 7 -7.83 -24.57 -8.31
CA GLY A 7 -6.65 -25.35 -8.01
C GLY A 7 -6.98 -26.25 -6.82
N LEU A 8 -7.20 -27.52 -7.11
CA LEU A 8 -6.96 -28.53 -6.09
C LEU A 8 -5.54 -28.28 -5.57
N SER A 9 -5.39 -28.17 -4.25
CA SER A 9 -4.05 -28.08 -3.68
C SER A 9 -3.21 -29.26 -4.18
N PRO A 10 -1.88 -29.12 -4.29
CA PRO A 10 -1.02 -30.23 -4.70
C PRO A 10 -1.31 -31.53 -3.94
N ASP A 11 -1.62 -31.43 -2.65
CA ASP A 11 -1.95 -32.57 -1.79
C ASP A 11 -3.26 -33.25 -2.22
N LYS A 12 -4.33 -32.50 -2.53
CA LYS A 12 -5.59 -33.07 -3.00
C LYS A 12 -5.42 -33.72 -4.38
N SER A 13 -4.65 -33.11 -5.28
CA SER A 13 -4.34 -33.69 -6.59
C SER A 13 -3.55 -34.99 -6.44
N ALA A 14 -2.58 -35.06 -5.50
CA ALA A 14 -1.82 -36.26 -5.22
C ALA A 14 -2.70 -37.38 -4.67
N ILE A 15 -3.64 -37.07 -3.76
CA ILE A 15 -4.61 -38.05 -3.24
C ILE A 15 -5.48 -38.60 -4.37
N ILE A 16 -6.02 -37.75 -5.24
CA ILE A 16 -6.85 -38.17 -6.37
C ILE A 16 -6.06 -39.07 -7.32
N ARG A 17 -4.82 -38.73 -7.65
CA ARG A 17 -3.96 -39.57 -8.49
C ARG A 17 -3.66 -40.94 -7.86
N ARG A 18 -3.48 -40.99 -6.56
CA ARG A 18 -3.27 -42.24 -5.83
C ARG A 18 -4.48 -43.13 -5.84
N GLU A 19 -5.67 -42.56 -5.59
CA GLU A 19 -6.93 -43.34 -5.48
C GLU A 19 -7.45 -43.79 -6.84
N LEU A 20 -7.36 -42.96 -7.88
CA LEU A 20 -7.88 -43.21 -9.22
C LEU A 20 -6.85 -43.83 -10.20
N GLY A 21 -5.56 -43.80 -9.86
CA GLY A 21 -4.53 -44.39 -10.70
C GLY A 21 -4.54 -43.85 -12.12
N ARG A 22 -4.72 -44.74 -13.13
CA ARG A 22 -4.75 -44.36 -14.56
C ARG A 22 -5.98 -43.54 -14.98
N ASP A 23 -7.05 -43.57 -14.19
CA ASP A 23 -8.29 -42.85 -14.49
C ASP A 23 -8.25 -41.39 -13.96
N ALA A 24 -7.18 -41.03 -13.25
CA ALA A 24 -7.03 -39.69 -12.68
C ALA A 24 -7.02 -38.58 -13.74
N ASP A 25 -6.39 -38.81 -14.89
CA ASP A 25 -6.31 -37.80 -15.96
C ASP A 25 -7.69 -37.57 -16.59
N GLY A 26 -8.46 -38.64 -16.85
CA GLY A 26 -9.86 -38.52 -17.30
C GLY A 26 -10.75 -37.81 -16.28
N TYR A 27 -10.53 -38.03 -14.98
CA TYR A 27 -11.24 -37.32 -13.91
C TYR A 27 -10.90 -35.82 -13.92
N PHE A 28 -9.64 -35.44 -14.06
CA PHE A 28 -9.25 -34.05 -14.14
C PHE A 28 -9.78 -33.34 -15.39
N GLU A 29 -9.78 -34.03 -16.54
CA GLU A 29 -10.39 -33.52 -17.78
C GLU A 29 -11.90 -33.31 -17.63
N ALA A 30 -12.60 -34.26 -17.01
CA ALA A 30 -14.02 -34.14 -16.73
C ALA A 30 -14.33 -32.99 -15.76
N MET A 31 -13.51 -32.82 -14.72
CA MET A 31 -13.61 -31.67 -13.81
C MET A 31 -13.45 -30.34 -14.53
N GLN A 32 -12.44 -30.21 -15.39
CA GLN A 32 -12.21 -28.97 -16.15
C GLN A 32 -13.35 -28.70 -17.13
N ALA A 33 -13.87 -29.73 -17.79
CA ALA A 33 -15.03 -29.61 -18.67
C ALA A 33 -16.29 -29.18 -17.92
N ALA A 34 -16.55 -29.79 -16.77
CA ALA A 34 -17.67 -29.43 -15.89
C ALA A 34 -17.56 -28.01 -15.37
N GLU A 35 -16.37 -27.61 -14.95
CA GLU A 35 -16.06 -26.24 -14.53
C GLU A 35 -16.34 -25.25 -15.66
N LYS A 36 -15.83 -25.50 -16.86
CA LYS A 36 -16.07 -24.67 -18.03
C LYS A 36 -17.55 -24.59 -18.40
N ALA A 37 -18.27 -25.71 -18.37
CA ALA A 37 -19.71 -25.76 -18.62
C ALA A 37 -20.51 -24.99 -17.56
N PHE A 38 -20.16 -25.15 -16.29
CA PHE A 38 -20.77 -24.43 -15.17
C PHE A 38 -20.62 -22.92 -15.33
N PHE A 39 -19.39 -22.43 -15.57
CA PHE A 39 -19.16 -21.01 -15.79
C PHE A 39 -19.81 -20.48 -17.06
N SER A 40 -19.84 -21.26 -18.14
CA SER A 40 -20.55 -20.88 -19.37
C SER A 40 -22.06 -20.74 -19.15
N SER A 41 -22.65 -21.57 -18.28
CA SER A 41 -24.07 -21.52 -17.95
C SER A 41 -24.46 -20.33 -17.05
N ILE A 42 -23.51 -19.83 -16.27
CA ILE A 42 -23.73 -18.69 -15.35
C ILE A 42 -23.53 -17.35 -16.07
N ILE A 43 -22.79 -17.32 -17.19
CA ILE A 43 -22.46 -16.08 -17.91
C ILE A 43 -23.66 -15.63 -18.74
N THR A 44 -24.70 -15.16 -18.06
CA THR A 44 -25.61 -14.16 -18.62
C THR A 44 -25.01 -12.77 -18.42
N ALA A 45 -25.35 -11.79 -19.24
CA ALA A 45 -24.77 -10.44 -19.19
C ALA A 45 -24.78 -9.81 -17.78
N GLY A 46 -25.78 -10.13 -16.93
CA GLY A 46 -25.87 -9.64 -15.55
C GLY A 46 -24.95 -10.35 -14.53
N ASN A 47 -24.42 -11.54 -14.88
CA ASN A 47 -23.53 -12.31 -13.98
C ASN A 47 -22.06 -12.10 -14.30
N ARG A 48 -21.73 -11.57 -15.48
CA ARG A 48 -20.35 -11.34 -15.92
C ARG A 48 -19.59 -10.42 -14.96
N LEU A 49 -20.17 -9.26 -14.65
CA LEU A 49 -19.57 -8.31 -13.71
C LEU A 49 -19.37 -8.90 -12.31
N LYS A 50 -20.28 -9.77 -11.85
CA LYS A 50 -20.11 -10.47 -10.56
C LYS A 50 -18.96 -11.46 -10.57
N LEU A 51 -18.74 -12.15 -11.68
CA LEU A 51 -17.64 -13.09 -11.83
C LEU A 51 -16.30 -12.36 -11.94
N GLU A 52 -16.25 -11.29 -12.72
CA GLU A 52 -15.06 -10.42 -12.84
C GLU A 52 -14.71 -9.80 -11.48
N TRP A 53 -15.71 -9.36 -10.72
CA TRP A 53 -15.54 -8.89 -9.34
C TRP A 53 -14.96 -9.95 -8.41
N LEU A 54 -15.48 -11.18 -8.46
CA LEU A 54 -14.96 -12.30 -7.66
C LEU A 54 -13.52 -12.64 -8.04
N GLN A 55 -13.19 -12.61 -9.36
CA GLN A 55 -11.84 -12.80 -9.85
C GLN A 55 -10.90 -11.72 -9.32
N LEU A 56 -11.26 -10.46 -9.48
CA LEU A 56 -10.46 -9.33 -8.98
C LEU A 56 -10.18 -9.48 -7.47
N ARG A 57 -11.20 -9.82 -6.67
CA ARG A 57 -11.01 -10.07 -5.24
C ARG A 57 -10.07 -11.23 -4.94
N THR A 58 -10.13 -12.28 -5.74
CA THR A 58 -9.24 -13.44 -5.61
C THR A 58 -7.80 -13.03 -5.90
N ASP A 59 -7.60 -12.29 -6.99
CA ASP A 59 -6.26 -11.82 -7.38
C ASP A 59 -5.67 -10.88 -6.33
N LEU A 60 -6.46 -9.91 -5.85
CA LEU A 60 -6.04 -8.97 -4.80
C LEU A 60 -5.80 -9.65 -3.44
N SER A 61 -6.45 -10.76 -3.14
CA SER A 61 -6.24 -11.52 -1.90
C SER A 61 -5.12 -12.56 -1.98
N THR A 62 -4.62 -12.84 -3.17
CA THR A 62 -3.56 -13.83 -3.40
C THR A 62 -2.19 -13.20 -3.17
N ARG A 63 -1.38 -13.84 -2.32
CA ARG A 63 -0.01 -13.40 -2.09
C ARG A 63 0.86 -13.71 -3.31
N VAL A 64 1.58 -12.71 -3.81
CA VAL A 64 2.63 -12.88 -4.81
C VAL A 64 3.79 -13.65 -4.18
N ASP A 65 4.21 -14.75 -4.78
CA ASP A 65 5.30 -15.56 -4.26
C ASP A 65 6.68 -14.92 -4.55
N ASP A 66 7.73 -15.42 -3.87
CA ASP A 66 9.08 -14.84 -3.97
C ASP A 66 9.67 -14.96 -5.40
N ARG A 67 9.25 -15.97 -6.18
CA ARG A 67 9.70 -16.15 -7.56
C ARG A 67 9.04 -15.14 -8.50
N GLU A 68 7.77 -14.88 -8.29
CA GLU A 68 7.04 -13.84 -9.03
C GLU A 68 7.56 -12.45 -8.65
N LEU A 69 7.73 -12.18 -7.34
CA LEU A 69 8.34 -10.93 -6.85
C LEU A 69 9.70 -10.65 -7.47
N SER A 70 10.53 -11.67 -7.69
CA SER A 70 11.86 -11.49 -8.27
C SER A 70 11.84 -11.06 -9.74
N ARG A 71 10.72 -11.23 -10.43
CA ARG A 71 10.54 -10.89 -11.85
C ARG A 71 9.91 -9.52 -12.08
N LEU A 72 9.36 -8.91 -11.02
CA LEU A 72 8.75 -7.60 -11.13
C LEU A 72 9.81 -6.52 -11.25
N SER A 73 9.49 -5.47 -12.00
CA SER A 73 10.28 -4.25 -12.05
C SER A 73 10.32 -3.59 -10.67
N GLU A 74 11.46 -3.02 -10.31
CA GLU A 74 11.59 -2.33 -9.02
C GLU A 74 10.84 -0.99 -9.05
N PHE A 75 10.04 -0.75 -8.01
CA PHE A 75 9.51 0.55 -7.72
C PHE A 75 10.66 1.44 -7.24
N ASN A 76 10.94 2.49 -7.93
CA ASN A 76 11.82 3.54 -7.46
C ASN A 76 11.16 4.90 -7.69
N VAL A 77 11.69 5.95 -7.07
CA VAL A 77 11.11 7.28 -7.18
C VAL A 77 11.12 7.78 -8.62
N GLU A 78 12.09 7.35 -9.43
CA GLU A 78 12.17 7.66 -10.85
C GLU A 78 11.16 6.85 -11.69
N LEU A 79 10.91 5.57 -11.34
CA LEU A 79 9.86 4.75 -11.99
C LEU A 79 8.46 5.21 -11.60
N ALA A 80 8.29 5.76 -10.40
CA ALA A 80 7.07 6.46 -10.02
C ALA A 80 6.77 7.67 -10.92
N GLN A 81 7.81 8.25 -11.56
CA GLN A 81 7.63 9.25 -12.61
C GLN A 81 6.95 8.68 -13.86
N ASN A 82 7.20 7.41 -14.21
CA ASN A 82 6.59 6.77 -15.37
C ASN A 82 5.13 6.36 -15.12
N VAL A 83 4.79 5.96 -13.91
CA VAL A 83 3.39 5.76 -13.50
C VAL A 83 2.65 7.09 -13.46
N SER A 84 3.32 8.16 -13.04
CA SER A 84 2.78 9.53 -13.06
C SER A 84 2.70 10.14 -14.46
N ALA A 85 3.45 9.64 -15.44
CA ALA A 85 3.35 10.12 -16.83
C ALA A 85 2.00 9.76 -17.45
N GLU A 86 1.39 8.65 -17.04
CA GLU A 86 -0.01 8.33 -17.37
C GLU A 86 -1.00 9.18 -16.57
N LEU A 87 -0.64 9.62 -15.36
CA LEU A 87 -1.43 10.46 -14.45
C LEU A 87 -1.20 11.98 -14.60
N ASN A 88 -0.45 12.48 -15.59
CA ASN A 88 -0.27 13.90 -15.99
C ASN A 88 1.18 14.33 -16.30
N GLY A 89 2.15 13.44 -16.40
CA GLY A 89 3.52 13.76 -16.83
C GLY A 89 4.34 14.62 -15.86
N GLN A 90 4.00 14.65 -14.57
CA GLN A 90 4.71 15.45 -13.57
C GLN A 90 5.84 14.66 -12.92
N VAL A 91 7.02 15.27 -12.87
CA VAL A 91 8.19 14.71 -12.18
C VAL A 91 8.01 14.78 -10.67
N ARG A 92 8.16 13.64 -9.99
CA ARG A 92 8.10 13.58 -8.52
C ARG A 92 9.41 14.07 -7.90
N GLN A 93 9.30 14.79 -6.81
CA GLN A 93 10.44 15.36 -6.09
C GLN A 93 10.44 14.90 -4.63
N VAL A 94 11.64 14.74 -4.06
CA VAL A 94 11.84 14.46 -2.65
C VAL A 94 12.45 15.67 -1.98
N MET A 95 11.81 16.21 -0.97
CA MET A 95 12.23 17.43 -0.28
C MET A 95 12.39 17.19 1.22
N VAL A 96 13.59 17.38 1.74
CA VAL A 96 13.80 17.51 3.18
C VAL A 96 13.37 18.92 3.59
N VAL A 97 12.32 19.00 4.39
CA VAL A 97 11.74 20.28 4.81
C VAL A 97 12.65 20.95 5.81
N THR A 98 12.90 22.22 5.58
CA THR A 98 13.58 23.15 6.49
C THR A 98 12.59 24.17 7.05
N GLN A 99 12.99 24.99 8.01
CA GLN A 99 12.10 26.06 8.52
C GLN A 99 11.74 27.06 7.41
N ASP A 100 12.67 27.34 6.48
CA ASP A 100 12.45 28.26 5.36
C ASP A 100 11.47 27.70 4.33
N SER A 101 11.47 26.38 4.11
CA SER A 101 10.57 25.71 3.14
C SER A 101 9.27 25.22 3.76
N LEU A 102 9.10 25.33 5.08
CA LEU A 102 7.94 24.79 5.80
C LEU A 102 6.62 25.34 5.29
N ALA A 103 6.51 26.65 5.15
CA ALA A 103 5.26 27.30 4.73
C ALA A 103 4.84 26.84 3.30
N ALA A 104 5.80 26.71 2.39
CA ALA A 104 5.52 26.24 1.03
C ALA A 104 5.08 24.77 1.02
N ALA A 105 5.74 23.91 1.82
CA ALA A 105 5.38 22.50 1.97
C ALA A 105 3.95 22.34 2.54
N VAL A 106 3.62 23.10 3.59
CA VAL A 106 2.28 23.10 4.20
C VAL A 106 1.23 23.53 3.18
N THR A 107 1.46 24.60 2.42
CA THR A 107 0.53 25.10 1.40
C THR A 107 0.26 24.05 0.32
N ASP A 108 1.30 23.36 -0.18
CA ASP A 108 1.12 22.31 -1.17
C ASP A 108 0.35 21.11 -0.60
N ILE A 109 0.66 20.70 0.63
CA ILE A 109 -0.04 19.59 1.30
C ILE A 109 -1.51 19.93 1.54
N GLU A 110 -1.84 21.14 2.00
CA GLU A 110 -3.22 21.57 2.26
C GLU A 110 -4.06 21.69 0.99
N ALA A 111 -3.42 21.89 -0.16
CA ALA A 111 -4.11 21.94 -1.45
C ALA A 111 -4.57 20.56 -1.96
N GLN A 112 -4.14 19.46 -1.30
CA GLN A 112 -4.49 18.11 -1.71
C GLN A 112 -5.82 17.66 -1.09
N THR A 113 -6.46 16.67 -1.72
CA THR A 113 -7.59 15.93 -1.14
C THR A 113 -7.13 14.65 -0.44
N CYS A 114 -5.97 14.11 -0.86
CA CYS A 114 -5.40 12.88 -0.37
C CYS A 114 -3.87 12.98 -0.34
N ILE A 115 -3.26 12.45 0.70
CA ILE A 115 -1.80 12.38 0.86
C ILE A 115 -1.36 10.98 1.30
N GLY A 116 -0.16 10.57 0.86
CA GLY A 116 0.55 9.43 1.43
C GLY A 116 1.18 9.82 2.76
N PHE A 117 1.10 8.93 3.75
CA PHE A 117 1.61 9.18 5.10
C PHE A 117 2.35 7.96 5.64
N ASP A 118 3.53 8.19 6.19
CA ASP A 118 4.32 7.18 6.90
C ASP A 118 5.23 7.84 7.94
N THR A 119 5.84 7.06 8.85
CA THR A 119 6.78 7.56 9.84
C THR A 119 7.98 6.63 10.04
N GLU A 120 9.15 7.20 10.38
CA GLU A 120 10.33 6.43 10.74
C GLU A 120 10.80 6.74 12.16
N THR A 121 11.23 5.69 12.84
CA THR A 121 11.84 5.75 14.17
C THR A 121 13.22 5.14 14.14
N ALA A 122 14.13 5.60 15.00
CA ALA A 122 15.42 4.94 15.15
C ALA A 122 15.23 3.48 15.60
N ALA A 123 16.00 2.56 15.02
CA ALA A 123 15.90 1.15 15.36
C ALA A 123 16.28 0.89 16.83
N THR A 124 15.57 -0.06 17.47
CA THR A 124 15.88 -0.57 18.80
C THR A 124 16.48 -1.94 18.68
N PHE A 125 17.67 -2.13 19.22
CA PHE A 125 18.39 -3.40 19.18
C PHE A 125 18.21 -4.26 20.44
N GLU A 126 17.43 -3.78 21.44
CA GLU A 126 17.15 -4.52 22.67
C GLU A 126 16.08 -5.58 22.44
N LYS A 127 16.44 -6.87 22.62
CA LYS A 127 15.50 -7.99 22.49
C LYS A 127 14.33 -7.87 23.49
N GLY A 128 13.12 -8.05 22.97
CA GLY A 128 11.90 -8.10 23.79
C GLY A 128 11.33 -6.74 24.21
N ARG A 129 11.97 -5.65 23.85
CA ARG A 129 11.47 -4.29 24.13
C ARG A 129 10.73 -3.75 22.90
N ARG A 130 9.52 -3.24 23.09
CA ARG A 130 8.84 -2.46 22.04
C ARG A 130 9.71 -1.23 21.74
N ASN A 131 9.80 -0.82 20.47
CA ASN A 131 10.60 0.32 20.09
C ASN A 131 10.15 1.57 20.89
N PRO A 132 10.93 2.06 21.88
CA PRO A 132 10.58 3.23 22.68
C PRO A 132 11.02 4.54 22.01
N ASN A 133 11.73 4.46 20.89
CA ASN A 133 12.30 5.63 20.23
C ASN A 133 11.17 6.49 19.66
N PRO A 134 11.27 7.81 19.79
CA PRO A 134 10.30 8.71 19.19
C PRO A 134 10.39 8.72 17.67
N ILE A 135 9.34 9.20 17.03
CA ILE A 135 9.34 9.46 15.59
C ILE A 135 10.47 10.42 15.26
N SER A 136 11.30 10.02 14.32
CA SER A 136 12.46 10.79 13.86
C SER A 136 12.21 11.45 12.50
N LEU A 137 11.30 10.89 11.71
CA LEU A 137 10.93 11.38 10.39
C LEU A 137 9.42 11.19 10.19
N ILE A 138 8.77 12.23 9.67
CA ILE A 138 7.40 12.13 9.13
C ILE A 138 7.51 12.31 7.62
N GLN A 139 6.85 11.44 6.88
CA GLN A 139 6.82 11.44 5.42
C GLN A 139 5.40 11.77 4.95
N ILE A 140 5.28 12.79 4.11
CA ILE A 140 4.02 13.19 3.50
C ILE A 140 4.22 13.29 1.99
N ALA A 141 3.53 12.44 1.24
CA ALA A 141 3.56 12.48 -0.21
C ALA A 141 2.28 13.12 -0.77
N THR A 142 2.47 14.08 -1.67
CA THR A 142 1.44 14.56 -2.62
C THR A 142 1.59 13.80 -3.95
N ALA A 143 0.84 14.14 -4.98
CA ALA A 143 1.02 13.53 -6.28
C ALA A 143 2.44 13.77 -6.86
N THR A 144 3.06 14.89 -6.51
CA THR A 144 4.31 15.38 -7.12
C THR A 144 5.49 15.49 -6.17
N HIS A 145 5.24 15.63 -4.87
CA HIS A 145 6.30 15.83 -3.88
C HIS A 145 6.18 14.85 -2.73
N CYS A 146 7.32 14.40 -2.21
CA CYS A 146 7.40 13.77 -0.90
C CYS A 146 8.17 14.70 0.04
N TYR A 147 7.48 15.19 1.04
CA TYR A 147 8.00 16.06 2.08
C TYR A 147 8.48 15.23 3.26
N LEU A 148 9.76 15.38 3.60
CA LEU A 148 10.43 14.68 4.68
C LEU A 148 10.69 15.64 5.84
N PHE A 149 9.92 15.48 6.92
CA PHE A 149 10.02 16.31 8.11
C PHE A 149 10.88 15.60 9.16
N ARG A 150 12.11 16.06 9.35
CA ARG A 150 13.01 15.53 10.38
C ARG A 150 12.61 16.06 11.75
N MET A 151 12.01 15.19 12.58
CA MET A 151 11.46 15.52 13.90
C MET A 151 12.57 15.52 14.96
N GLN A 152 13.46 16.51 14.89
CA GLN A 152 14.63 16.61 15.77
C GLN A 152 14.96 18.04 16.12
N GLY A 153 15.50 18.22 17.32
CA GLY A 153 15.99 19.53 17.78
C GLY A 153 14.91 20.62 17.70
N GLU A 154 15.29 21.76 17.16
CA GLU A 154 14.42 22.93 16.98
C GLU A 154 13.26 22.73 16.00
N ASN A 155 13.35 21.75 15.11
CA ASN A 155 12.30 21.45 14.13
C ASN A 155 11.05 20.87 14.79
N ILE A 156 11.17 20.18 15.93
CA ILE A 156 10.04 19.46 16.56
C ILE A 156 8.87 20.40 16.80
N ALA A 157 9.09 21.52 17.48
CA ALA A 157 8.01 22.45 17.83
C ALA A 157 7.38 23.09 16.60
N ALA A 158 8.19 23.58 15.66
CA ALA A 158 7.72 24.24 14.45
C ALA A 158 6.95 23.27 13.54
N PHE A 159 7.49 22.08 13.29
CA PHE A 159 6.85 21.09 12.42
C PHE A 159 5.59 20.49 13.06
N THR A 160 5.60 20.24 14.39
CA THR A 160 4.41 19.78 15.09
C THR A 160 3.29 20.82 15.01
N ALA A 161 3.59 22.09 15.26
CA ALA A 161 2.60 23.16 15.17
C ALA A 161 2.00 23.28 13.75
N ALA A 162 2.83 23.20 12.72
CA ALA A 162 2.41 23.30 11.33
C ALA A 162 1.62 22.06 10.85
N LEU A 163 2.03 20.87 11.26
CA LEU A 163 1.42 19.60 10.79
C LEU A 163 0.17 19.22 11.59
N THR A 164 0.02 19.67 12.85
CA THR A 164 -1.13 19.30 13.67
C THR A 164 -2.48 19.59 13.01
N PRO A 165 -2.76 20.80 12.45
CA PRO A 165 -4.04 21.08 11.81
C PRO A 165 -4.30 20.16 10.60
N ILE A 166 -3.26 19.86 9.82
CA ILE A 166 -3.32 18.99 8.65
C ILE A 166 -3.63 17.55 9.05
N LEU A 167 -2.86 17.03 10.00
CA LEU A 167 -2.94 15.61 10.38
C LEU A 167 -4.18 15.31 11.21
N SER A 168 -4.62 16.21 12.08
CA SER A 168 -5.83 16.02 12.89
C SER A 168 -7.12 16.40 12.15
N GLY A 169 -7.04 17.13 11.04
CA GLY A 169 -8.20 17.55 10.28
C GLY A 169 -8.91 16.41 9.54
N ASP A 170 -10.21 16.61 9.26
CA ASP A 170 -11.06 15.60 8.62
C ASP A 170 -11.21 15.78 7.09
N LYS A 171 -10.70 16.88 6.55
CA LYS A 171 -10.85 17.21 5.12
C LYS A 171 -9.85 16.48 4.22
N LEU A 172 -8.62 16.33 4.68
CA LEU A 172 -7.53 15.73 3.94
C LEU A 172 -7.40 14.25 4.32
N LEU A 173 -7.53 13.36 3.35
CA LEU A 173 -7.36 11.93 3.58
C LEU A 173 -5.88 11.57 3.70
N LYS A 174 -5.49 10.97 4.83
CA LYS A 174 -4.14 10.41 5.04
C LYS A 174 -4.17 8.92 4.74
N VAL A 175 -3.38 8.48 3.78
CA VAL A 175 -3.31 7.09 3.30
C VAL A 175 -1.96 6.48 3.65
N GLY A 176 -1.97 5.30 4.19
CA GLY A 176 -0.75 4.55 4.50
C GLY A 176 -1.00 3.07 4.70
N ILE A 177 0.02 2.33 5.09
CA ILE A 177 0.00 0.87 5.20
C ILE A 177 0.39 0.44 6.60
N GLY A 178 -0.57 -0.12 7.35
CA GLY A 178 -0.32 -0.58 8.71
C GLY A 178 -0.21 0.56 9.73
N LEU A 179 -0.95 1.64 9.53
CA LEU A 179 -0.88 2.93 10.24
C LEU A 179 -1.07 2.88 11.77
N ARG A 180 -1.45 1.73 12.33
CA ARG A 180 -1.75 1.63 13.77
C ARG A 180 -0.57 2.04 14.65
N SER A 181 0.65 1.65 14.27
CA SER A 181 1.88 2.01 15.01
C SER A 181 2.16 3.50 14.93
N ASP A 182 2.00 4.07 13.75
CA ASP A 182 2.28 5.48 13.44
C ASP A 182 1.31 6.40 14.18
N VAL A 183 0.02 6.09 14.16
CA VAL A 183 -1.01 6.80 14.89
C VAL A 183 -0.73 6.81 16.39
N ASN A 184 -0.36 5.65 16.96
CA ASN A 184 -0.02 5.55 18.37
C ASN A 184 1.26 6.33 18.70
N ALA A 185 2.25 6.33 17.82
CA ALA A 185 3.48 7.07 18.01
C ALA A 185 3.25 8.58 17.88
N MET A 186 2.48 9.05 16.90
CA MET A 186 2.09 10.44 16.75
C MET A 186 1.37 10.97 18.00
N LYS A 187 0.46 10.17 18.57
CA LYS A 187 -0.23 10.54 19.82
C LYS A 187 0.70 10.58 21.03
N ARG A 188 1.61 9.60 21.12
CA ARG A 188 2.59 9.51 22.22
C ARG A 188 3.61 10.65 22.19
N ASP A 189 4.18 10.93 20.99
CA ASP A 189 5.36 11.77 20.86
C ASP A 189 5.02 13.26 20.67
N PHE A 190 3.88 13.54 20.04
CA PHE A 190 3.50 14.91 19.64
C PHE A 190 2.08 15.30 20.10
N GLU A 191 1.37 14.43 20.80
CA GLU A 191 -0.03 14.61 21.23
C GLU A 191 -1.01 14.81 20.05
N VAL A 192 -0.58 14.46 18.81
CA VAL A 192 -1.39 14.60 17.60
C VAL A 192 -2.25 13.34 17.40
N SER A 193 -3.56 13.52 17.32
CA SER A 193 -4.50 12.48 16.89
C SER A 193 -4.77 12.64 15.40
N ILE A 194 -4.46 11.61 14.61
CA ILE A 194 -4.65 11.67 13.16
C ILE A 194 -6.14 11.49 12.84
N GLY A 195 -6.72 12.48 12.13
CA GLY A 195 -8.09 12.43 11.60
C GLY A 195 -8.12 11.95 10.15
N CYS A 196 -9.29 11.61 9.65
CA CYS A 196 -9.55 11.21 8.25
C CYS A 196 -8.43 10.38 7.60
N MET A 197 -8.20 9.15 8.10
CA MET A 197 -7.14 8.28 7.55
C MET A 197 -7.71 7.00 6.97
N LEU A 198 -7.00 6.44 5.99
CA LEU A 198 -7.27 5.16 5.35
C LEU A 198 -6.04 4.26 5.46
N ASP A 199 -6.15 3.19 6.24
CA ASP A 199 -5.16 2.11 6.23
C ASP A 199 -5.48 1.17 5.07
N LEU A 200 -4.56 1.04 4.12
CA LEU A 200 -4.72 0.16 2.97
C LEU A 200 -4.86 -1.31 3.35
N ASN A 201 -4.35 -1.75 4.50
CA ASN A 201 -4.63 -3.09 5.01
C ASN A 201 -6.12 -3.28 5.36
N TRP A 202 -6.78 -2.26 5.91
CA TRP A 202 -8.22 -2.30 6.12
C TRP A 202 -8.96 -2.45 4.78
N LEU A 203 -8.58 -1.68 3.76
CA LEU A 203 -9.18 -1.74 2.43
C LEU A 203 -8.99 -3.13 1.80
N MET A 204 -7.78 -3.67 1.82
CA MET A 204 -7.48 -5.01 1.31
C MET A 204 -8.27 -6.11 2.05
N ASN A 205 -8.49 -5.97 3.36
CA ASN A 205 -9.32 -6.90 4.12
C ASN A 205 -10.80 -6.85 3.68
N GLN A 206 -11.35 -5.66 3.35
CA GLN A 206 -12.69 -5.56 2.78
C GLN A 206 -12.80 -6.25 1.40
N LEU A 207 -11.71 -6.32 0.66
CA LEU A 207 -11.62 -7.02 -0.62
C LEU A 207 -11.38 -8.53 -0.48
N GLY A 208 -11.13 -9.02 0.73
CA GLY A 208 -11.00 -10.45 1.02
C GLY A 208 -9.59 -10.92 1.34
N ALA A 209 -8.61 -10.03 1.42
CA ALA A 209 -7.27 -10.41 1.87
C ALA A 209 -7.32 -10.95 3.31
N PRO A 210 -6.84 -12.18 3.58
CA PRO A 210 -7.06 -12.84 4.87
C PRO A 210 -6.13 -12.33 6.00
N LYS A 211 -5.10 -11.60 5.66
CA LYS A 211 -4.05 -11.12 6.58
C LYS A 211 -3.59 -9.72 6.18
N GLN A 212 -2.92 -9.03 7.10
CA GLN A 212 -2.19 -7.83 6.77
C GLN A 212 -1.11 -8.13 5.73
N LEU A 213 -1.09 -7.33 4.68
CA LEU A 213 -0.07 -7.35 3.65
C LEU A 213 0.95 -6.27 3.98
N GLY A 214 2.24 -6.61 3.87
CA GLY A 214 3.29 -5.59 3.93
C GLY A 214 3.30 -4.78 2.63
N THR A 215 3.87 -3.59 2.67
CA THR A 215 3.97 -2.64 1.55
C THR A 215 4.45 -3.30 0.25
N GLN A 216 5.50 -4.14 0.32
CA GLN A 216 6.03 -4.86 -0.83
C GLN A 216 5.00 -5.80 -1.49
N GLN A 217 4.20 -6.51 -0.70
CA GLN A 217 3.17 -7.40 -1.23
C GLN A 217 2.03 -6.63 -1.87
N MET A 218 1.61 -5.51 -1.25
CA MET A 218 0.57 -4.67 -1.85
C MET A 218 1.04 -4.04 -3.16
N ALA A 219 2.25 -3.50 -3.22
CA ALA A 219 2.82 -2.95 -4.45
C ALA A 219 2.89 -4.02 -5.55
N ALA A 220 3.31 -5.24 -5.22
CA ALA A 220 3.37 -6.35 -6.17
C ALA A 220 1.98 -6.75 -6.68
N THR A 221 0.99 -6.86 -5.77
CA THR A 221 -0.36 -7.33 -6.11
C THR A 221 -1.15 -6.28 -6.90
N VAL A 222 -1.05 -5.00 -6.51
CA VAL A 222 -1.88 -3.93 -7.08
C VAL A 222 -1.20 -3.27 -8.28
N LEU A 223 0.11 -3.01 -8.17
CA LEU A 223 0.87 -2.22 -9.15
C LEU A 223 1.75 -3.11 -10.07
N SER A 224 1.88 -4.40 -9.77
CA SER A 224 2.85 -5.28 -10.44
C SER A 224 4.29 -4.76 -10.34
N LEU A 225 4.64 -4.13 -9.20
CA LEU A 225 5.95 -3.56 -8.93
C LEU A 225 6.55 -4.17 -7.66
N LYS A 226 7.87 -4.32 -7.66
CA LYS A 226 8.63 -4.77 -6.49
C LYS A 226 9.19 -3.56 -5.75
N LEU A 227 8.78 -3.37 -4.51
CA LEU A 227 9.36 -2.34 -3.65
C LEU A 227 10.74 -2.80 -3.15
N PRO A 228 11.82 -2.02 -3.35
CA PRO A 228 13.14 -2.37 -2.84
C PRO A 228 13.11 -2.53 -1.32
N LYS A 229 13.48 -3.71 -0.82
CA LYS A 229 13.66 -3.96 0.61
C LYS A 229 15.14 -3.96 0.97
N SER A 230 15.55 -3.00 1.77
CA SER A 230 16.89 -2.98 2.35
C SER A 230 16.82 -2.96 3.87
N LYS A 231 17.08 -4.11 4.49
CA LYS A 231 17.23 -4.18 5.98
C LYS A 231 18.24 -3.16 6.50
N LYS A 232 19.27 -2.84 5.71
CA LYS A 232 20.28 -1.84 6.04
C LYS A 232 19.66 -0.44 6.18
N VAL A 233 18.70 -0.10 5.34
CA VAL A 233 18.02 1.21 5.38
C VAL A 233 16.95 1.23 6.48
N THR A 234 16.10 0.21 6.55
CA THR A 234 15.06 0.09 7.59
C THR A 234 15.64 0.15 9.01
N LEU A 235 16.83 -0.45 9.23
CA LEU A 235 17.52 -0.45 10.51
C LEU A 235 18.57 0.67 10.63
N SER A 236 18.57 1.63 9.74
CA SER A 236 19.52 2.74 9.79
C SER A 236 19.17 3.75 10.88
N ASN A 237 20.11 4.63 11.19
CA ASN A 237 19.87 5.68 12.16
C ASN A 237 19.03 6.81 11.53
N TRP A 238 17.72 6.79 11.77
CA TRP A 238 16.80 7.86 11.37
C TRP A 238 16.90 9.09 12.26
N ALA A 239 17.43 8.94 13.49
CA ALA A 239 17.62 10.01 14.46
C ALA A 239 18.98 10.72 14.36
N LYS A 240 19.55 10.79 13.16
CA LYS A 240 20.80 11.54 12.94
C LYS A 240 20.61 13.01 13.30
N PRO A 241 21.61 13.67 13.93
CA PRO A 241 21.58 15.10 14.15
C PRO A 241 21.23 15.89 12.87
N LEU A 242 20.57 17.03 13.01
CA LEU A 242 20.16 17.85 11.84
C LEU A 242 21.34 18.25 10.93
N ALA A 243 22.52 18.44 11.53
CA ALA A 243 23.75 18.76 10.81
C ALA A 243 24.24 17.59 9.90
N GLU A 244 23.79 16.35 10.16
CA GLU A 244 24.13 15.21 9.33
C GLU A 244 22.97 14.94 8.35
N PRO A 245 23.20 14.99 7.03
CA PRO A 245 22.15 14.71 6.05
C PRO A 245 21.73 13.23 6.11
N LEU A 246 20.48 12.95 5.76
CA LEU A 246 20.05 11.62 5.42
C LEU A 246 20.80 11.16 4.15
N SER A 247 21.15 9.89 4.10
CA SER A 247 21.76 9.32 2.90
C SER A 247 20.74 9.27 1.76
N GLU A 248 21.22 9.24 0.52
CA GLU A 248 20.35 9.09 -0.65
C GLU A 248 19.44 7.88 -0.55
N LEU A 249 19.97 6.73 -0.08
CA LEU A 249 19.17 5.52 0.16
C LEU A 249 18.07 5.73 1.20
N GLN A 250 18.31 6.53 2.25
CA GLN A 250 17.27 6.88 3.23
C GLN A 250 16.21 7.78 2.61
N LEU A 251 16.62 8.77 1.80
CA LEU A 251 15.68 9.66 1.12
C LEU A 251 14.78 8.90 0.14
N GLN A 252 15.38 8.03 -0.68
CA GLN A 252 14.65 7.19 -1.64
C GLN A 252 13.70 6.23 -0.93
N TYR A 253 14.16 5.57 0.14
CA TYR A 253 13.34 4.62 0.91
C TYR A 253 12.13 5.33 1.54
N ALA A 254 12.35 6.41 2.27
CA ALA A 254 11.29 7.16 2.94
C ALA A 254 10.26 7.73 1.93
N ALA A 255 10.75 8.25 0.81
CA ALA A 255 9.88 8.75 -0.24
C ALA A 255 9.07 7.63 -0.90
N ALA A 256 9.69 6.47 -1.15
CA ALA A 256 9.01 5.33 -1.75
C ALA A 256 7.85 4.82 -0.88
N ASP A 257 8.04 4.70 0.44
CA ASP A 257 6.98 4.23 1.35
C ASP A 257 5.77 5.17 1.37
N ALA A 258 5.97 6.49 1.34
CA ALA A 258 4.88 7.46 1.28
C ALA A 258 4.21 7.53 -0.11
N PHE A 259 4.98 7.55 -1.21
CA PHE A 259 4.43 7.59 -2.57
C PHE A 259 3.66 6.32 -2.92
N VAL A 260 4.21 5.16 -2.57
CA VAL A 260 3.59 3.87 -2.93
C VAL A 260 2.22 3.69 -2.29
N ALA A 261 1.98 4.28 -1.13
CA ALA A 261 0.66 4.24 -0.50
C ALA A 261 -0.40 4.95 -1.36
N LEU A 262 -0.07 6.11 -1.94
CA LEU A 262 -0.96 6.80 -2.88
C LEU A 262 -1.14 6.01 -4.17
N ASP A 263 -0.06 5.50 -4.77
CA ASP A 263 -0.13 4.76 -6.01
C ASP A 263 -0.97 3.48 -5.85
N ILE A 264 -0.83 2.77 -4.73
CA ILE A 264 -1.66 1.62 -4.42
C ILE A 264 -3.13 2.04 -4.28
N LEU A 265 -3.43 3.13 -3.59
CA LEU A 265 -4.81 3.62 -3.50
C LEU A 265 -5.39 3.90 -4.88
N TYR A 266 -4.70 4.69 -5.71
CA TYR A 266 -5.18 5.03 -7.05
C TYR A 266 -5.30 3.81 -7.96
N GLY A 267 -4.33 2.90 -7.94
CA GLY A 267 -4.40 1.64 -8.67
C GLY A 267 -5.56 0.75 -8.23
N LEU A 268 -5.87 0.72 -6.93
CA LEU A 268 -7.06 0.02 -6.42
C LEU A 268 -8.34 0.71 -6.86
N LEU A 269 -8.44 2.04 -6.77
CA LEU A 269 -9.62 2.79 -7.19
C LEU A 269 -9.91 2.57 -8.67
N GLU A 270 -8.89 2.59 -9.53
CA GLU A 270 -9.04 2.29 -10.96
C GLU A 270 -9.55 0.87 -11.20
N GLN A 271 -8.96 -0.13 -10.54
CA GLN A 271 -9.38 -1.53 -10.67
C GLN A 271 -10.78 -1.78 -10.11
N LEU A 272 -11.18 -1.05 -9.06
CA LEU A 272 -12.47 -1.21 -8.38
C LEU A 272 -13.61 -0.43 -9.06
N ALA A 273 -13.31 0.64 -9.78
CA ALA A 273 -14.31 1.54 -10.37
C ALA A 273 -15.40 0.82 -11.20
N PRO A 274 -15.08 -0.17 -12.07
CA PRO A 274 -16.09 -0.89 -12.85
C PRO A 274 -17.08 -1.68 -12.00
N TYR A 275 -16.74 -1.97 -10.75
CA TYR A 275 -17.49 -2.85 -9.86
C TYR A 275 -18.13 -2.13 -8.68
N LYS A 276 -18.32 -0.81 -8.76
CA LYS A 276 -18.83 0.02 -7.66
C LYS A 276 -20.14 -0.52 -7.05
N ALA A 277 -21.03 -1.10 -7.87
CA ALA A 277 -22.29 -1.68 -7.41
C ALA A 277 -22.11 -2.98 -6.59
N GLN A 278 -20.96 -3.66 -6.71
CA GLN A 278 -20.61 -4.88 -5.99
C GLN A 278 -19.79 -4.63 -4.73
N TRP A 279 -19.38 -3.40 -4.47
CA TRP A 279 -18.56 -3.09 -3.30
C TRP A 279 -19.28 -3.44 -2.00
N PRO A 280 -18.57 -4.00 -1.02
CA PRO A 280 -19.08 -4.10 0.34
C PRO A 280 -19.49 -2.72 0.87
N LEU A 281 -20.58 -2.69 1.66
CA LEU A 281 -21.11 -1.43 2.18
C LEU A 281 -20.04 -0.52 2.86
N PRO A 282 -19.12 -1.05 3.70
CA PRO A 282 -18.07 -0.22 4.29
C PRO A 282 -17.17 0.44 3.25
N LEU A 283 -16.92 -0.24 2.12
CA LEU A 283 -16.12 0.29 1.02
C LEU A 283 -16.86 1.41 0.29
N GLN A 284 -18.16 1.19 0.00
CA GLN A 284 -19.01 2.21 -0.61
C GLN A 284 -19.03 3.50 0.22
N GLN A 285 -19.24 3.38 1.53
CA GLN A 285 -19.27 4.52 2.45
C GLN A 285 -17.95 5.28 2.51
N ARG A 286 -16.82 4.58 2.37
CA ARG A 286 -15.49 5.17 2.55
C ARG A 286 -14.89 5.75 1.29
N LEU A 287 -15.16 5.16 0.13
CA LEU A 287 -14.47 5.47 -1.13
C LEU A 287 -15.33 6.21 -2.15
N THR A 288 -16.65 6.34 -1.93
CA THR A 288 -17.54 6.97 -2.92
C THR A 288 -17.13 8.41 -3.26
N ASP A 289 -16.60 9.15 -2.27
CA ASP A 289 -16.19 10.53 -2.45
C ASP A 289 -14.80 10.68 -3.10
N LEU A 290 -14.08 9.58 -3.31
CA LEU A 290 -12.76 9.56 -3.94
C LEU A 290 -12.81 9.20 -5.44
N LEU A 291 -13.96 8.77 -5.96
CA LEU A 291 -14.25 8.43 -7.35
C LEU A 291 -15.21 9.42 -7.97
#